data_b578b20768cc290d4c70bcc3d63138b7
#
_entry.id   b578b20768cc290d4c70bcc3d63138b7
#
_cell.length_a   1.000
_cell.length_b   1.000
_cell.length_c   1.000
_cell.angle_alpha   90.00
_cell.angle_beta   90.00
_cell.angle_gamma   90.00
#
_symmetry.space_group_name_H-M   'P 1'
#
loop_
_entity.id
_entity.type
_entity.pdbx_description
1 polymer ?
#
loop_
_entity_poly.entity_id
_entity_poly.type
_entity_poly.pdbx_seq_one_letter_code
_entity_poly.pdbx_strand_id
1 'polypeptide(L)'
;AKEKRQYIIINVLLILIVLLLGVYIYKVIQSNKQQIKVGYEQGVNVVQQLQDEYINVEKVETTENQNTMVVPIDDNYKNSKEYDFAYVKNNKYYYNQLDDTAKLIYDAIESNLSNMMSGNYEIKLSNQVASVLYENDGEKQLDTSFQSACDALMLDRVDTFFIDVTKINLKMRKTTYGKKVTYALSIAPADSNGYLANGIESKEKVHAILNEIKETRDSIVKSLSGIDYNKIMHAHDWIINNLDYEQNITNNNVYNLYGALIEKSAVCEGYAEALKYILD
;
A
#
# COMPACT_ATOMS: atom_id res chain seq x y z
N ALA A 1 -51.67 15.88 49.79
CA ALA A 1 -50.30 16.47 49.99
C ALA A 1 -49.19 15.45 49.77
N LYS A 2 -49.34 14.20 50.23
CA LYS A 2 -48.31 13.16 50.19
C LYS A 2 -48.00 12.72 48.73
N GLU A 3 -49.03 12.53 47.90
CA GLU A 3 -48.86 12.15 46.49
C GLU A 3 -48.13 13.21 45.61
N LYS A 4 -48.49 14.51 45.80
CA LYS A 4 -47.76 15.59 45.07
C LYS A 4 -46.28 15.63 45.41
N ARG A 5 -45.95 15.33 46.67
CA ARG A 5 -44.54 15.28 47.13
C ARG A 5 -43.76 14.11 46.52
N GLN A 6 -44.40 12.94 46.37
CA GLN A 6 -43.81 11.78 45.66
C GLN A 6 -43.60 12.06 44.18
N TYR A 7 -44.52 12.69 43.50
CA TYR A 7 -44.39 13.08 42.09
C TYR A 7 -43.21 14.05 41.86
N ILE A 8 -43.04 15.02 42.77
CA ILE A 8 -41.92 15.96 42.67
C ILE A 8 -40.59 15.24 42.90
N ILE A 9 -40.51 14.31 43.83
CA ILE A 9 -39.29 13.54 44.10
C ILE A 9 -38.93 12.63 42.91
N ILE A 10 -39.93 11.98 42.30
CA ILE A 10 -39.71 11.12 41.12
C ILE A 10 -39.23 11.94 39.94
N ASN A 11 -39.82 13.11 39.68
CA ASN A 11 -39.37 13.97 38.58
C ASN A 11 -37.97 14.54 38.80
N VAL A 12 -37.60 14.89 40.01
CA VAL A 12 -36.23 15.33 40.34
C VAL A 12 -35.23 14.20 40.15
N LEU A 13 -35.58 12.99 40.56
CA LEU A 13 -34.74 11.80 40.33
C LEU A 13 -34.56 11.49 38.83
N LEU A 14 -35.63 11.58 38.05
CA LEU A 14 -35.58 11.40 36.59
C LEU A 14 -34.68 12.43 35.92
N ILE A 15 -34.77 13.69 36.30
CA ILE A 15 -33.91 14.76 35.79
C ILE A 15 -32.44 14.48 36.15
N LEU A 16 -32.17 14.03 37.39
CA LEU A 16 -30.82 13.66 37.82
C LEU A 16 -30.24 12.49 37.00
N ILE A 17 -31.06 11.47 36.73
CA ILE A 17 -30.65 10.32 35.89
C ILE A 17 -30.33 10.76 34.49
N VAL A 18 -31.16 11.62 33.87
CA VAL A 18 -30.90 12.15 32.51
C VAL A 18 -29.61 12.96 32.47
N LEU A 19 -29.34 13.79 33.49
CA LEU A 19 -28.10 14.55 33.59
C LEU A 19 -26.86 13.64 33.72
N LEU A 20 -26.95 12.60 34.55
CA LEU A 20 -25.87 11.64 34.74
C LEU A 20 -25.60 10.84 33.47
N LEU A 21 -26.64 10.42 32.75
CA LEU A 21 -26.52 9.77 31.45
C LEU A 21 -25.88 10.69 30.41
N GLY A 22 -26.26 11.97 30.39
CA GLY A 22 -25.66 12.97 29.51
C GLY A 22 -24.16 13.14 29.76
N VAL A 23 -23.76 13.23 31.05
CA VAL A 23 -22.34 13.31 31.42
C VAL A 23 -21.58 12.01 31.04
N TYR A 24 -22.21 10.87 31.25
CA TYR A 24 -21.60 9.57 30.86
C TYR A 24 -21.40 9.48 29.37
N ILE A 25 -22.42 9.78 28.57
CA ILE A 25 -22.33 9.78 27.09
C ILE A 25 -21.26 10.78 26.62
N TYR A 26 -21.22 11.97 27.19
CA TYR A 26 -20.19 12.97 26.88
C TYR A 26 -18.77 12.44 27.16
N LYS A 27 -18.54 11.77 28.30
CA LYS A 27 -17.25 11.17 28.64
C LYS A 27 -16.87 10.04 27.67
N VAL A 28 -17.83 9.19 27.29
CA VAL A 28 -17.59 8.11 26.30
C VAL A 28 -17.22 8.68 24.95
N ILE A 29 -17.91 9.73 24.49
CA ILE A 29 -17.60 10.39 23.22
C ILE A 29 -16.21 11.04 23.27
N GLN A 30 -15.83 11.68 24.38
CA GLN A 30 -14.51 12.28 24.53
C GLN A 30 -13.40 11.22 24.60
N SER A 31 -13.63 10.11 25.31
CA SER A 31 -12.68 8.98 25.37
C SER A 31 -12.46 8.37 23.99
N ASN A 32 -13.54 8.12 23.23
CA ASN A 32 -13.45 7.59 21.89
C ASN A 32 -12.73 8.55 20.91
N LYS A 33 -13.01 9.87 21.00
CA LYS A 33 -12.28 10.87 20.21
C LYS A 33 -10.78 10.88 20.52
N GLN A 34 -10.42 10.69 21.78
CA GLN A 34 -9.03 10.67 22.21
C GLN A 34 -8.32 9.38 21.72
N GLN A 35 -9.00 8.24 21.78
CA GLN A 35 -8.47 6.97 21.22
C GLN A 35 -8.32 7.03 19.70
N ILE A 36 -9.30 7.59 18.98
CA ILE A 36 -9.23 7.79 17.54
C ILE A 36 -8.08 8.74 17.19
N LYS A 37 -7.89 9.83 17.94
CA LYS A 37 -6.79 10.78 17.70
C LYS A 37 -5.41 10.13 17.94
N VAL A 38 -5.26 9.37 19.02
CA VAL A 38 -4.02 8.64 19.32
C VAL A 38 -3.75 7.57 18.25
N GLY A 39 -4.77 6.82 17.83
CA GLY A 39 -4.64 5.85 16.74
C GLY A 39 -4.26 6.50 15.41
N TYR A 40 -4.85 7.66 15.09
CA TYR A 40 -4.50 8.44 13.90
C TYR A 40 -3.05 8.96 13.95
N GLU A 41 -2.63 9.56 15.08
CA GLU A 41 -1.27 10.06 15.27
C GLU A 41 -0.23 8.93 15.25
N GLN A 42 -0.56 7.76 15.81
CA GLN A 42 0.31 6.57 15.73
C GLN A 42 0.37 6.03 14.30
N GLY A 43 -0.76 5.96 13.59
CA GLY A 43 -0.81 5.56 12.19
C GLY A 43 -0.01 6.49 11.29
N VAL A 44 -0.13 7.81 11.45
CA VAL A 44 0.64 8.81 10.71
C VAL A 44 2.14 8.68 11.02
N ASN A 45 2.53 8.46 12.28
CA ASN A 45 3.92 8.27 12.64
C ASN A 45 4.51 6.97 12.08
N VAL A 46 3.74 5.88 12.04
CA VAL A 46 4.17 4.62 11.40
C VAL A 46 4.31 4.81 9.89
N VAL A 47 3.34 5.44 9.23
CA VAL A 47 3.43 5.76 7.80
C VAL A 47 4.63 6.66 7.51
N GLN A 48 4.89 7.66 8.36
CA GLN A 48 6.04 8.56 8.21
C GLN A 48 7.38 7.85 8.45
N GLN A 49 7.47 6.96 9.43
CA GLN A 49 8.65 6.11 9.65
C GLN A 49 8.87 5.13 8.49
N LEU A 50 7.80 4.53 7.96
CA LEU A 50 7.88 3.68 6.79
C LEU A 50 8.34 4.50 5.57
N GLN A 51 7.80 5.70 5.34
CA GLN A 51 8.22 6.59 4.26
C GLN A 51 9.70 6.96 4.33
N ASP A 52 10.25 7.21 5.52
CA ASP A 52 11.67 7.51 5.70
C ASP A 52 12.57 6.27 5.50
N GLU A 53 12.03 5.06 5.61
CA GLU A 53 12.75 3.78 5.47
C GLU A 53 12.73 3.24 4.03
N TYR A 54 11.79 3.70 3.17
CA TYR A 54 11.55 3.15 1.82
C TYR A 54 12.48 3.67 0.73
N ILE A 55 13.21 4.76 0.93
CA ILE A 55 14.02 5.34 -0.14
C ILE A 55 15.51 5.00 0.05
N ASN A 56 15.92 3.85 -0.48
CA ASN A 56 17.33 3.59 -0.73
C ASN A 56 17.68 3.94 -2.19
N VAL A 57 18.27 5.10 -2.39
CA VAL A 57 18.85 5.49 -3.69
C VAL A 57 20.32 5.09 -3.71
N GLU A 58 20.63 3.99 -4.37
CA GLU A 58 22.03 3.61 -4.60
C GLU A 58 22.61 4.45 -5.75
N LYS A 59 23.48 5.41 -5.41
CA LYS A 59 24.17 6.26 -6.39
C LYS A 59 25.49 5.63 -6.79
N VAL A 60 25.61 5.24 -8.05
CA VAL A 60 26.87 4.80 -8.64
C VAL A 60 27.39 5.89 -9.57
N GLU A 61 28.48 6.58 -9.15
CA GLU A 61 29.17 7.52 -10.02
C GLU A 61 30.32 6.81 -10.77
N THR A 62 30.24 6.77 -12.08
CA THR A 62 31.30 6.26 -12.94
C THR A 62 31.83 7.40 -13.82
N THR A 63 33.14 7.64 -13.75
CA THR A 63 33.84 8.53 -14.67
C THR A 63 34.55 7.66 -15.70
N GLU A 64 33.97 7.52 -16.88
CA GLU A 64 34.62 6.76 -17.94
C GLU A 64 35.36 7.67 -18.92
N ASN A 65 36.61 7.31 -19.13
CA ASN A 65 37.52 7.99 -20.06
C ASN A 65 37.71 7.21 -21.36
N GLN A 66 36.74 6.43 -21.83
CA GLN A 66 36.81 5.84 -23.18
C GLN A 66 35.47 5.31 -23.68
N ASN A 67 35.25 5.54 -24.99
CA ASN A 67 34.26 4.96 -25.93
C ASN A 67 33.46 3.75 -25.45
N THR A 68 32.44 4.00 -24.65
CA THR A 68 31.35 3.03 -24.53
C THR A 68 30.18 3.53 -25.36
N MET A 69 29.88 2.78 -26.39
CA MET A 69 28.68 2.95 -27.21
C MET A 69 27.48 3.02 -26.25
N VAL A 70 26.77 4.14 -26.24
CA VAL A 70 25.47 4.25 -25.61
C VAL A 70 24.59 3.21 -26.31
N VAL A 71 24.39 2.08 -25.66
CA VAL A 71 23.38 1.12 -26.13
C VAL A 71 22.05 1.84 -25.96
N PRO A 72 21.30 2.08 -27.04
CA PRO A 72 19.95 2.62 -26.90
C PRO A 72 19.19 1.71 -25.96
N ILE A 73 18.55 2.28 -24.95
CA ILE A 73 17.62 1.53 -24.11
C ILE A 73 16.53 1.06 -25.06
N ASP A 74 16.44 -0.25 -25.23
CA ASP A 74 15.43 -0.87 -26.06
C ASP A 74 14.06 -0.59 -25.44
N ASP A 75 13.22 0.19 -26.13
CA ASP A 75 11.85 0.52 -25.72
C ASP A 75 10.90 -0.71 -25.78
N ASN A 76 11.43 -1.91 -25.92
CA ASN A 76 10.68 -3.15 -25.97
C ASN A 76 10.22 -3.61 -24.59
N TYR A 77 9.55 -2.74 -23.83
CA TYR A 77 8.71 -3.11 -22.67
C TYR A 77 7.39 -3.73 -23.12
N LYS A 78 7.43 -4.73 -23.98
CA LYS A 78 6.19 -5.39 -24.37
C LYS A 78 5.97 -6.64 -23.53
N ASN A 79 5.11 -6.44 -22.51
CA ASN A 79 4.16 -7.41 -22.00
C ASN A 79 4.66 -8.85 -21.84
N SER A 80 5.11 -9.22 -20.66
CA SER A 80 5.00 -10.60 -20.25
C SER A 80 3.51 -10.90 -19.99
N LYS A 81 2.83 -11.45 -21.00
CA LYS A 81 1.40 -11.81 -20.95
C LYS A 81 1.10 -13.05 -20.11
N GLU A 82 2.01 -13.48 -19.24
CA GLU A 82 1.87 -14.79 -18.59
C GLU A 82 1.07 -14.77 -17.29
N TYR A 83 0.72 -13.60 -16.76
CA TYR A 83 -0.04 -13.54 -15.53
C TYR A 83 -1.27 -12.64 -15.69
N ASP A 84 -2.42 -13.26 -15.60
CA ASP A 84 -3.69 -12.54 -15.60
C ASP A 84 -3.98 -12.03 -14.17
N PHE A 85 -3.51 -10.82 -13.87
CA PHE A 85 -3.92 -10.07 -12.67
C PHE A 85 -5.39 -9.60 -12.75
N ALA A 86 -6.23 -10.27 -13.55
CA ALA A 86 -7.61 -9.90 -13.83
C ALA A 86 -8.52 -9.94 -12.59
N TYR A 87 -8.02 -10.46 -11.47
CA TYR A 87 -8.80 -10.55 -10.24
C TYR A 87 -8.92 -9.25 -9.48
N VAL A 88 -8.06 -8.26 -9.77
CA VAL A 88 -8.11 -6.95 -9.15
C VAL A 88 -8.52 -5.93 -10.17
N LYS A 89 -9.64 -5.27 -9.92
CA LYS A 89 -10.09 -4.16 -10.73
C LYS A 89 -9.22 -2.95 -10.46
N ASN A 90 -8.25 -2.69 -11.33
CA ASN A 90 -7.45 -1.49 -11.23
C ASN A 90 -8.21 -0.29 -11.82
N ASN A 91 -8.80 0.51 -10.95
CA ASN A 91 -9.48 1.76 -11.33
C ASN A 91 -8.51 2.90 -11.58
N LYS A 92 -7.22 2.70 -11.33
CA LYS A 92 -6.16 3.73 -11.44
C LYS A 92 -6.52 5.02 -10.69
N TYR A 93 -7.16 4.89 -9.52
CA TYR A 93 -7.61 6.05 -8.76
C TYR A 93 -6.43 6.89 -8.27
N TYR A 94 -5.44 6.25 -7.65
CA TYR A 94 -4.23 6.92 -7.17
C TYR A 94 -3.28 7.28 -8.32
N TYR A 95 -3.15 6.42 -9.32
CA TYR A 95 -2.42 6.70 -10.56
C TYR A 95 -2.84 8.03 -11.19
N ASN A 96 -4.13 8.31 -11.26
CA ASN A 96 -4.65 9.53 -11.88
C ASN A 96 -4.27 10.81 -11.13
N GLN A 97 -3.82 10.70 -9.89
CA GLN A 97 -3.37 11.82 -9.05
C GLN A 97 -1.86 12.06 -9.14
N LEU A 98 -1.11 11.16 -9.77
CA LEU A 98 0.34 11.24 -9.91
C LEU A 98 0.76 12.32 -10.91
N ASP A 99 1.97 12.85 -10.72
CA ASP A 99 2.66 13.63 -11.75
C ASP A 99 3.11 12.73 -12.93
N ASP A 100 3.54 13.35 -14.01
CA ASP A 100 3.90 12.63 -15.24
C ASP A 100 5.11 11.69 -15.03
N THR A 101 6.08 12.07 -14.21
CA THR A 101 7.26 11.24 -13.88
C THR A 101 6.84 10.03 -13.05
N ALA A 102 6.03 10.24 -12.03
CA ALA A 102 5.50 9.18 -11.19
C ALA A 102 4.63 8.20 -11.99
N LYS A 103 3.82 8.66 -12.94
CA LYS A 103 3.05 7.80 -13.85
C LYS A 103 3.93 6.89 -14.68
N LEU A 104 5.03 7.42 -15.23
CA LEU A 104 5.97 6.60 -16.00
C LEU A 104 6.65 5.52 -15.15
N ILE A 105 6.95 5.85 -13.89
CA ILE A 105 7.52 4.89 -12.93
C ILE A 105 6.49 3.83 -12.55
N TYR A 106 5.26 4.23 -12.24
CA TYR A 106 4.14 3.33 -11.95
C TYR A 106 3.92 2.34 -13.10
N ASP A 107 3.79 2.84 -14.33
CA ASP A 107 3.57 2.01 -15.52
C ASP A 107 4.73 1.03 -15.76
N ALA A 108 5.97 1.47 -15.48
CA ALA A 108 7.14 0.60 -15.59
C ALA A 108 7.07 -0.55 -14.56
N ILE A 109 6.71 -0.29 -13.31
CA ILE A 109 6.57 -1.33 -12.29
C ILE A 109 5.38 -2.23 -12.62
N GLU A 110 4.19 -1.67 -12.90
CA GLU A 110 2.98 -2.43 -13.21
C GLU A 110 3.20 -3.40 -14.38
N SER A 111 3.87 -2.94 -15.44
CA SER A 111 4.19 -3.78 -16.62
C SER A 111 5.17 -4.91 -16.31
N ASN A 112 5.89 -4.85 -15.20
CA ASN A 112 6.92 -5.81 -14.82
C ASN A 112 6.59 -6.65 -13.59
N LEU A 113 5.37 -6.56 -13.05
CA LEU A 113 4.96 -7.31 -11.86
C LEU A 113 5.23 -8.83 -11.99
N SER A 114 4.97 -9.41 -13.17
CA SER A 114 5.24 -10.83 -13.44
C SER A 114 6.74 -11.17 -13.38
N ASN A 115 7.61 -10.25 -13.82
CA ASN A 115 9.05 -10.42 -13.76
C ASN A 115 9.57 -10.28 -12.32
N MET A 116 8.97 -9.38 -11.53
CA MET A 116 9.32 -9.17 -10.12
C MET A 116 9.04 -10.41 -9.26
N MET A 117 8.02 -11.21 -9.62
CA MET A 117 7.75 -12.51 -8.97
C MET A 117 8.91 -13.50 -9.11
N SER A 118 9.74 -13.34 -10.13
CA SER A 118 10.89 -14.23 -10.38
C SER A 118 12.13 -13.83 -9.56
N GLY A 119 12.03 -12.83 -8.69
CA GLY A 119 13.12 -12.41 -7.79
C GLY A 119 13.96 -11.28 -8.37
N ASN A 120 15.19 -11.57 -8.80
CA ASN A 120 16.19 -10.58 -9.22
C ASN A 120 15.97 -10.09 -10.66
N TYR A 121 15.02 -9.19 -10.85
CA TYR A 121 14.77 -8.56 -12.14
C TYR A 121 15.00 -7.05 -12.04
N GLU A 122 15.80 -6.49 -12.96
CA GLU A 122 16.07 -5.05 -13.03
C GLU A 122 15.16 -4.41 -14.08
N ILE A 123 14.34 -3.46 -13.64
CA ILE A 123 13.41 -2.70 -14.48
C ILE A 123 14.12 -1.42 -14.91
N LYS A 124 14.45 -1.30 -16.19
CA LYS A 124 15.03 -0.07 -16.73
C LYS A 124 13.95 0.98 -16.90
N LEU A 125 14.23 2.19 -16.41
CA LEU A 125 13.33 3.33 -16.59
C LEU A 125 13.67 4.10 -17.86
N SER A 126 12.67 4.75 -18.45
CA SER A 126 12.82 5.50 -19.68
C SER A 126 13.72 6.74 -19.50
N ASN A 127 14.31 7.21 -20.60
CA ASN A 127 15.06 8.47 -20.60
C ASN A 127 14.19 9.67 -20.23
N GLN A 128 12.88 9.60 -20.40
CA GLN A 128 11.95 10.63 -19.98
C GLN A 128 11.91 10.76 -18.44
N VAL A 129 11.94 9.65 -17.70
CA VAL A 129 12.07 9.69 -16.23
C VAL A 129 13.43 10.29 -15.85
N ALA A 130 14.51 9.87 -16.53
CA ALA A 130 15.86 10.39 -16.24
C ALA A 130 16.01 11.88 -16.58
N SER A 131 15.17 12.45 -17.43
CA SER A 131 15.28 13.86 -17.84
C SER A 131 15.05 14.84 -16.67
N VAL A 132 14.31 14.45 -15.66
CA VAL A 132 14.08 15.27 -14.47
C VAL A 132 15.38 15.63 -13.74
N LEU A 133 16.41 14.78 -13.85
CA LEU A 133 17.73 15.00 -13.22
C LEU A 133 18.55 16.12 -13.83
N TYR A 134 18.13 16.68 -14.96
CA TYR A 134 18.77 17.86 -15.55
C TYR A 134 18.13 19.17 -15.07
N GLU A 135 17.06 19.09 -14.29
CA GLU A 135 16.37 20.24 -13.73
C GLU A 135 16.93 20.63 -12.35
N ASN A 136 16.60 21.84 -11.90
CA ASN A 136 16.89 22.26 -10.54
C ASN A 136 16.09 21.38 -9.57
N ASP A 137 16.75 20.91 -8.50
CA ASP A 137 16.14 19.98 -7.51
C ASP A 137 15.64 18.65 -8.10
N GLY A 138 16.14 18.25 -9.30
CA GLY A 138 15.67 17.08 -10.03
C GLY A 138 15.83 15.76 -9.25
N GLU A 139 16.86 15.61 -8.43
CA GLU A 139 17.00 14.43 -7.55
C GLU A 139 15.85 14.34 -6.55
N LYS A 140 15.52 15.45 -5.88
CA LYS A 140 14.43 15.49 -4.92
C LYS A 140 13.07 15.25 -5.59
N GLN A 141 12.87 15.79 -6.78
CA GLN A 141 11.66 15.57 -7.56
C GLN A 141 11.55 14.10 -7.96
N LEU A 142 12.63 13.48 -8.42
CA LEU A 142 12.65 12.07 -8.77
C LEU A 142 12.32 11.17 -7.56
N ASP A 143 12.92 11.45 -6.40
CA ASP A 143 12.66 10.72 -5.16
C ASP A 143 11.17 10.80 -4.77
N THR A 144 10.59 12.01 -4.84
CA THR A 144 9.16 12.22 -4.55
C THR A 144 8.27 11.48 -5.54
N SER A 145 8.57 11.56 -6.85
CA SER A 145 7.79 10.86 -7.88
C SER A 145 7.91 9.35 -7.76
N PHE A 146 9.09 8.83 -7.40
CA PHE A 146 9.32 7.40 -7.19
C PHE A 146 8.50 6.89 -6.01
N GLN A 147 8.56 7.56 -4.86
CA GLN A 147 7.76 7.22 -3.69
C GLN A 147 6.27 7.23 -4.01
N SER A 148 5.78 8.32 -4.60
CA SER A 148 4.36 8.45 -4.97
C SER A 148 3.90 7.37 -5.93
N ALA A 149 4.75 6.94 -6.87
CA ALA A 149 4.45 5.87 -7.81
C ALA A 149 4.31 4.52 -7.10
N CYS A 150 5.22 4.20 -6.17
CA CYS A 150 5.17 2.97 -5.38
C CYS A 150 3.91 2.94 -4.50
N ASP A 151 3.63 4.01 -3.76
CA ASP A 151 2.46 4.11 -2.89
C ASP A 151 1.16 3.96 -3.70
N ALA A 152 1.05 4.69 -4.81
CA ALA A 152 -0.12 4.60 -5.69
C ALA A 152 -0.33 3.19 -6.25
N LEU A 153 0.76 2.50 -6.63
CA LEU A 153 0.69 1.14 -7.16
C LEU A 153 0.16 0.17 -6.10
N MET A 154 0.69 0.21 -4.88
CA MET A 154 0.24 -0.67 -3.79
C MET A 154 -1.24 -0.44 -3.47
N LEU A 155 -1.69 0.81 -3.42
CA LEU A 155 -3.07 1.17 -3.13
C LEU A 155 -4.04 0.84 -4.27
N ASP A 156 -3.62 1.01 -5.53
CA ASP A 156 -4.42 0.63 -6.70
C ASP A 156 -4.46 -0.89 -6.89
N ARG A 157 -3.34 -1.58 -6.59
CA ARG A 157 -3.09 -2.99 -6.89
C ARG A 157 -2.83 -3.80 -5.63
N VAL A 158 -3.88 -4.07 -4.84
CA VAL A 158 -3.77 -4.87 -3.59
C VAL A 158 -3.26 -6.31 -3.81
N ASP A 159 -3.26 -6.79 -5.05
CA ASP A 159 -2.67 -8.07 -5.45
C ASP A 159 -1.12 -8.05 -5.53
N THR A 160 -0.50 -6.92 -5.24
CA THR A 160 0.96 -6.78 -5.14
C THR A 160 1.54 -7.18 -3.79
N PHE A 161 0.76 -7.79 -2.91
CA PHE A 161 1.16 -8.26 -1.57
C PHE A 161 2.49 -9.06 -1.54
N PHE A 162 2.88 -9.65 -2.66
CA PHE A 162 4.11 -10.43 -2.78
C PHE A 162 5.37 -9.55 -2.85
N ILE A 163 5.23 -8.26 -3.03
CA ILE A 163 6.33 -7.31 -3.09
C ILE A 163 6.57 -6.74 -1.69
N ASP A 164 7.79 -6.90 -1.20
CA ASP A 164 8.28 -6.15 -0.06
C ASP A 164 8.78 -4.79 -0.56
N VAL A 165 8.02 -3.74 -0.27
CA VAL A 165 8.34 -2.39 -0.73
C VAL A 165 9.69 -1.88 -0.22
N THR A 166 10.15 -2.37 0.93
CA THR A 166 11.48 -2.05 1.49
C THR A 166 12.62 -2.59 0.63
N LYS A 167 12.32 -3.51 -0.28
CA LYS A 167 13.28 -4.13 -1.20
C LYS A 167 13.29 -3.48 -2.58
N ILE A 168 12.48 -2.45 -2.81
CA ILE A 168 12.46 -1.75 -4.10
C ILE A 168 13.48 -0.61 -4.05
N ASN A 169 14.56 -0.70 -4.82
CA ASN A 169 15.57 0.35 -4.90
C ASN A 169 15.53 1.04 -6.26
N LEU A 170 15.58 2.37 -6.23
CA LEU A 170 15.86 3.18 -7.42
C LEU A 170 17.38 3.32 -7.59
N LYS A 171 17.92 2.75 -8.65
CA LYS A 171 19.34 2.86 -9.00
C LYS A 171 19.55 3.97 -10.01
N MET A 172 20.51 4.86 -9.73
CA MET A 172 20.91 5.92 -10.63
C MET A 172 22.37 5.74 -11.03
N ARG A 173 22.62 5.65 -12.34
CA ARG A 173 23.97 5.68 -12.92
C ARG A 173 24.19 7.01 -13.62
N LYS A 174 25.17 7.76 -13.17
CA LYS A 174 25.62 9.00 -13.79
C LYS A 174 26.91 8.74 -14.58
N THR A 175 26.91 9.06 -15.85
CA THR A 175 28.10 8.95 -16.71
C THR A 175 28.48 10.32 -17.21
N THR A 176 29.76 10.69 -17.03
CA THR A 176 30.30 11.97 -17.47
C THR A 176 31.34 11.75 -18.58
N TYR A 177 31.12 12.39 -19.73
CA TYR A 177 32.05 12.41 -20.84
C TYR A 177 32.37 13.86 -21.22
N GLY A 178 33.54 14.33 -20.86
CA GLY A 178 33.92 15.74 -20.98
C GLY A 178 32.96 16.65 -20.21
N LYS A 179 32.20 17.49 -20.92
CA LYS A 179 31.17 18.35 -20.35
C LYS A 179 29.77 17.76 -20.37
N LYS A 180 29.61 16.59 -21.00
CA LYS A 180 28.31 15.94 -21.15
C LYS A 180 28.06 14.99 -20.00
N VAL A 181 26.94 15.17 -19.33
CA VAL A 181 26.44 14.26 -18.29
C VAL A 181 25.23 13.52 -18.81
N THR A 182 25.15 12.22 -18.56
CA THR A 182 23.97 11.39 -18.87
C THR A 182 23.58 10.58 -17.64
N TYR A 183 22.29 10.35 -17.48
CA TYR A 183 21.74 9.54 -16.41
C TYR A 183 21.02 8.33 -16.98
N ALA A 184 21.18 7.18 -16.34
CA ALA A 184 20.39 5.99 -16.57
C ALA A 184 19.79 5.55 -15.24
N LEU A 185 18.50 5.25 -15.26
CA LEU A 185 17.73 4.87 -14.08
C LEU A 185 17.21 3.45 -14.23
N SER A 186 17.18 2.73 -13.12
CA SER A 186 16.55 1.42 -13.05
C SER A 186 15.98 1.17 -11.65
N ILE A 187 14.99 0.30 -11.57
CA ILE A 187 14.47 -0.24 -10.33
C ILE A 187 15.03 -1.65 -10.19
N ALA A 188 15.64 -1.94 -9.05
CA ALA A 188 16.22 -3.24 -8.77
C ALA A 188 15.96 -3.63 -7.30
N PRO A 189 16.01 -4.94 -6.98
CA PRO A 189 15.89 -5.36 -5.59
C PRO A 189 17.08 -4.88 -4.76
N ALA A 190 16.84 -4.63 -3.48
CA ALA A 190 17.85 -4.19 -2.53
C ALA A 190 18.93 -5.25 -2.27
N ASP A 191 18.54 -6.51 -2.35
CA ASP A 191 19.40 -7.65 -2.07
C ASP A 191 19.19 -8.82 -3.05
N SER A 192 19.95 -9.89 -2.86
CA SER A 192 19.90 -11.10 -3.68
C SER A 192 18.60 -11.91 -3.54
N ASN A 193 17.75 -11.61 -2.55
CA ASN A 193 16.50 -12.32 -2.32
C ASN A 193 15.36 -11.75 -3.22
N GLY A 194 15.66 -10.73 -3.99
CA GLY A 194 14.70 -10.13 -4.93
C GLY A 194 13.68 -9.24 -4.23
N TYR A 195 12.52 -9.08 -4.87
CA TYR A 195 11.43 -8.23 -4.38
C TYR A 195 10.48 -8.94 -3.41
N LEU A 196 10.59 -10.26 -3.28
CA LEU A 196 9.57 -11.06 -2.60
C LEU A 196 9.48 -10.77 -1.11
N ALA A 197 8.26 -10.66 -0.63
CA ALA A 197 7.93 -10.49 0.77
C ALA A 197 8.31 -11.74 1.60
N ASN A 198 8.40 -11.55 2.92
CA ASN A 198 8.75 -12.62 3.84
C ASN A 198 7.76 -13.78 3.74
N GLY A 199 8.30 -15.01 3.74
CA GLY A 199 7.50 -16.23 3.59
C GLY A 199 7.05 -16.55 2.17
N ILE A 200 7.44 -15.72 1.20
CA ILE A 200 7.19 -15.94 -0.23
C ILE A 200 8.54 -16.16 -0.92
N GLU A 201 8.80 -17.39 -1.36
CA GLU A 201 10.13 -17.80 -1.80
C GLU A 201 10.24 -18.00 -3.31
N SER A 202 9.11 -18.03 -4.03
CA SER A 202 9.09 -18.28 -5.47
C SER A 202 7.84 -17.75 -6.15
N LYS A 203 7.89 -17.65 -7.48
CA LYS A 203 6.75 -17.30 -8.35
C LYS A 203 5.58 -18.29 -8.16
N GLU A 204 5.88 -19.57 -8.04
CA GLU A 204 4.87 -20.62 -7.83
C GLU A 204 4.15 -20.41 -6.50
N LYS A 205 4.88 -19.99 -5.45
CA LYS A 205 4.28 -19.67 -4.15
C LYS A 205 3.38 -18.44 -4.25
N VAL A 206 3.79 -17.41 -4.98
CA VAL A 206 2.92 -16.23 -5.26
C VAL A 206 1.62 -16.67 -5.92
N HIS A 207 1.70 -17.51 -6.96
CA HIS A 207 0.51 -18.00 -7.66
C HIS A 207 -0.40 -18.84 -6.76
N ALA A 208 0.18 -19.69 -5.91
CA ALA A 208 -0.61 -20.47 -4.96
C ALA A 208 -1.37 -19.58 -3.98
N ILE A 209 -0.72 -18.56 -3.43
CA ILE A 209 -1.35 -17.60 -2.52
C ILE A 209 -2.42 -16.78 -3.22
N LEU A 210 -2.18 -16.30 -4.44
CA LEU A 210 -3.17 -15.57 -5.23
C LEU A 210 -4.44 -16.39 -5.47
N ASN A 211 -4.29 -17.68 -5.76
CA ASN A 211 -5.44 -18.58 -5.92
C ASN A 211 -6.19 -18.75 -4.60
N GLU A 212 -5.51 -18.92 -3.49
CA GLU A 212 -6.12 -19.05 -2.16
C GLU A 212 -6.86 -17.76 -1.75
N ILE A 213 -6.24 -16.59 -1.99
CA ILE A 213 -6.88 -15.28 -1.77
C ILE A 213 -8.14 -15.16 -2.61
N LYS A 214 -8.08 -15.56 -3.88
CA LYS A 214 -9.22 -15.54 -4.78
C LYS A 214 -10.34 -16.48 -4.32
N GLU A 215 -10.02 -17.71 -3.95
CA GLU A 215 -11.00 -18.68 -3.44
C GLU A 215 -11.66 -18.16 -2.15
N THR A 216 -10.89 -17.57 -1.25
CA THR A 216 -11.40 -16.94 -0.03
C THR A 216 -12.37 -15.81 -0.37
N ARG A 217 -11.99 -14.90 -1.25
CA ARG A 217 -12.88 -13.82 -1.74
C ARG A 217 -14.15 -14.38 -2.35
N ASP A 218 -14.04 -15.32 -3.28
CA ASP A 218 -15.19 -15.89 -3.99
C ASP A 218 -16.17 -16.56 -3.01
N SER A 219 -15.66 -17.19 -1.96
CA SER A 219 -16.47 -17.76 -0.88
C SER A 219 -17.26 -16.68 -0.13
N ILE A 220 -16.59 -15.56 0.21
CA ILE A 220 -17.22 -14.42 0.90
C ILE A 220 -18.28 -13.80 -0.02
N VAL A 221 -17.92 -13.49 -1.27
CA VAL A 221 -18.80 -12.83 -2.24
C VAL A 221 -20.07 -13.65 -2.50
N LYS A 222 -19.96 -14.98 -2.55
CA LYS A 222 -21.14 -15.86 -2.69
C LYS A 222 -22.14 -15.73 -1.53
N SER A 223 -21.67 -15.33 -0.35
CA SER A 223 -22.55 -15.13 0.82
C SER A 223 -23.18 -13.73 0.85
N LEU A 224 -22.68 -12.78 0.05
CA LEU A 224 -23.19 -11.43 0.01
C LEU A 224 -24.54 -11.38 -0.71
N SER A 225 -25.52 -10.75 -0.10
CA SER A 225 -26.88 -10.65 -0.66
C SER A 225 -27.53 -9.31 -0.30
N GLY A 226 -28.59 -8.95 -1.05
CA GLY A 226 -29.33 -7.73 -0.81
C GLY A 226 -28.78 -6.51 -1.55
N ILE A 227 -29.13 -5.33 -1.05
CA ILE A 227 -28.66 -4.05 -1.58
C ILE A 227 -27.18 -3.82 -1.22
N ASP A 228 -26.51 -2.90 -1.88
CA ASP A 228 -25.06 -2.66 -1.72
C ASP A 228 -24.67 -2.35 -0.26
N TYR A 229 -25.51 -1.60 0.46
CA TYR A 229 -25.28 -1.38 1.89
C TYR A 229 -25.16 -2.68 2.69
N ASN A 230 -26.08 -3.64 2.45
CA ASN A 230 -26.06 -4.93 3.14
C ASN A 230 -24.81 -5.73 2.77
N LYS A 231 -24.40 -5.70 1.50
CA LYS A 231 -23.18 -6.38 1.04
C LYS A 231 -21.94 -5.81 1.72
N ILE A 232 -21.84 -4.48 1.80
CA ILE A 232 -20.74 -3.80 2.49
C ILE A 232 -20.71 -4.19 3.98
N MET A 233 -21.87 -4.18 4.65
CA MET A 233 -21.95 -4.57 6.06
C MET A 233 -21.58 -6.05 6.27
N HIS A 234 -22.02 -6.96 5.41
CA HIS A 234 -21.64 -8.37 5.49
C HIS A 234 -20.14 -8.59 5.25
N ALA A 235 -19.53 -7.89 4.29
CA ALA A 235 -18.09 -7.94 4.07
C ALA A 235 -17.32 -7.41 5.28
N HIS A 236 -17.74 -6.27 5.83
CA HIS A 236 -17.19 -5.71 7.06
C HIS A 236 -17.30 -6.70 8.23
N ASP A 237 -18.49 -7.26 8.48
CA ASP A 237 -18.72 -8.19 9.58
C ASP A 237 -17.91 -9.48 9.41
N TRP A 238 -17.73 -9.94 8.16
CA TRP A 238 -16.86 -11.08 7.90
C TRP A 238 -15.42 -10.75 8.31
N ILE A 239 -14.89 -9.58 7.91
CA ILE A 239 -13.54 -9.15 8.21
C ILE A 239 -13.32 -9.08 9.72
N ILE A 240 -14.15 -8.37 10.46
CA ILE A 240 -13.98 -8.19 11.92
C ILE A 240 -14.16 -9.49 12.72
N ASN A 241 -14.88 -10.48 12.17
CA ASN A 241 -15.08 -11.76 12.83
C ASN A 241 -14.01 -12.82 12.47
N ASN A 242 -13.20 -12.58 11.44
CA ASN A 242 -12.24 -13.56 10.94
C ASN A 242 -10.78 -13.09 10.95
N LEU A 243 -10.53 -11.81 11.21
CA LEU A 243 -9.17 -11.25 11.29
C LEU A 243 -8.88 -10.80 12.72
N ASP A 244 -7.68 -11.14 13.18
CA ASP A 244 -7.12 -10.62 14.42
C ASP A 244 -6.33 -9.34 14.13
N TYR A 245 -6.49 -8.32 14.99
CA TYR A 245 -5.70 -7.10 14.86
C TYR A 245 -4.32 -7.30 15.49
N GLU A 246 -3.27 -7.20 14.67
CA GLU A 246 -1.89 -7.42 15.13
C GLU A 246 -1.38 -6.22 15.93
N GLN A 247 -0.95 -6.48 17.16
CA GLN A 247 -0.40 -5.45 18.05
C GLN A 247 1.13 -5.49 18.12
N ASN A 248 1.73 -6.65 17.79
CA ASN A 248 3.18 -6.86 17.84
C ASN A 248 3.69 -7.19 16.46
N ILE A 249 3.94 -6.17 15.64
CA ILE A 249 4.34 -6.33 14.25
C ILE A 249 5.70 -7.03 14.17
N THR A 250 5.72 -8.24 13.62
CA THR A 250 6.92 -9.06 13.45
C THR A 250 7.28 -9.27 11.97
N ASN A 251 6.33 -9.01 11.07
CA ASN A 251 6.55 -9.06 9.62
C ASN A 251 5.65 -8.06 8.90
N ASN A 252 5.98 -7.76 7.63
CA ASN A 252 5.27 -6.76 6.83
C ASN A 252 3.99 -7.30 6.18
N ASN A 253 3.69 -8.60 6.27
CA ASN A 253 2.47 -9.16 5.69
C ASN A 253 1.20 -8.61 6.34
N VAL A 254 1.29 -8.16 7.59
CA VAL A 254 0.15 -7.57 8.33
C VAL A 254 -0.41 -6.30 7.67
N TYR A 255 0.35 -5.67 6.80
CA TYR A 255 -0.07 -4.46 6.08
C TYR A 255 -0.82 -4.76 4.78
N ASN A 256 -0.85 -6.01 4.33
CA ASN A 256 -1.33 -6.35 3.00
C ASN A 256 -2.38 -7.48 2.99
N LEU A 257 -2.86 -7.78 1.79
CA LEU A 257 -3.91 -8.76 1.54
C LEU A 257 -3.54 -10.18 1.98
N TYR A 258 -2.25 -10.55 1.94
CA TYR A 258 -1.80 -11.87 2.36
C TYR A 258 -1.95 -12.06 3.88
N GLY A 259 -1.48 -11.11 4.67
CA GLY A 259 -1.69 -11.13 6.12
C GLY A 259 -3.17 -11.16 6.48
N ALA A 260 -3.97 -10.30 5.82
CA ALA A 260 -5.39 -10.22 6.11
C ALA A 260 -6.17 -11.50 5.73
N LEU A 261 -6.07 -11.97 4.48
CA LEU A 261 -6.94 -13.03 4.00
C LEU A 261 -6.39 -14.44 4.22
N ILE A 262 -5.08 -14.62 4.38
CA ILE A 262 -4.44 -15.93 4.55
C ILE A 262 -3.95 -16.12 5.98
N GLU A 263 -3.10 -15.23 6.49
CA GLU A 263 -2.57 -15.33 7.85
C GLU A 263 -3.60 -14.95 8.93
N LYS A 264 -4.70 -14.27 8.53
CA LYS A 264 -5.78 -13.81 9.40
C LYS A 264 -5.32 -12.84 10.49
N SER A 265 -4.19 -12.19 10.29
CA SER A 265 -3.63 -11.18 11.19
C SER A 265 -3.22 -9.97 10.37
N ALA A 266 -3.74 -8.80 10.73
CA ALA A 266 -3.49 -7.57 10.00
C ALA A 266 -3.59 -6.33 10.88
N VAL A 267 -3.00 -5.25 10.40
CA VAL A 267 -3.24 -3.89 10.91
C VAL A 267 -4.25 -3.15 10.01
N CYS A 268 -4.50 -1.87 10.29
CA CYS A 268 -5.53 -1.08 9.60
C CYS A 268 -5.44 -1.12 8.08
N GLU A 269 -4.24 -1.14 7.50
CA GLU A 269 -4.03 -1.20 6.04
C GLU A 269 -4.48 -2.54 5.46
N GLY A 270 -4.07 -3.66 6.05
CA GLY A 270 -4.50 -4.98 5.61
C GLY A 270 -6.03 -5.18 5.71
N TYR A 271 -6.67 -4.60 6.75
CA TYR A 271 -8.14 -4.57 6.86
C TYR A 271 -8.77 -3.80 5.70
N ALA A 272 -8.22 -2.63 5.36
CA ALA A 272 -8.72 -1.80 4.28
C ALA A 272 -8.54 -2.47 2.91
N GLU A 273 -7.38 -3.09 2.65
CA GLU A 273 -7.12 -3.85 1.44
C GLU A 273 -8.05 -5.06 1.28
N ALA A 274 -8.28 -5.80 2.37
CA ALA A 274 -9.21 -6.93 2.36
C ALA A 274 -10.63 -6.47 2.02
N LEU A 275 -11.10 -5.38 2.64
CA LEU A 275 -12.42 -4.82 2.34
C LEU A 275 -12.53 -4.37 0.88
N LYS A 276 -11.53 -3.64 0.39
CA LYS A 276 -11.45 -3.21 -1.01
C LYS A 276 -11.54 -4.41 -1.95
N TYR A 277 -10.71 -5.43 -1.73
CA TYR A 277 -10.63 -6.60 -2.58
C TYR A 277 -11.92 -7.44 -2.61
N ILE A 278 -12.64 -7.52 -1.48
CA ILE A 278 -13.91 -8.23 -1.39
C ILE A 278 -15.03 -7.49 -2.14
N LEU A 279 -14.98 -6.16 -2.16
CA LEU A 279 -16.03 -5.31 -2.73
C LEU A 279 -15.81 -4.94 -4.21
N ASP A 280 -14.57 -5.03 -4.72
CA ASP A 280 -14.22 -4.81 -6.13
C ASP A 280 -14.63 -6.01 -7.02
#